data_81c38b432249f0530bf36c6a72b4aadf
#
_entry.id   81c38b432249f0530bf36c6a72b4aadf
#
_cell.length_a   1.000
_cell.length_b   1.000
_cell.length_c   1.000
_cell.angle_alpha   90.00
_cell.angle_beta   90.00
_cell.angle_gamma   90.00
#
_symmetry.space_group_name_H-M   'P 1'
#
loop_
_entity.id
_entity.type
_entity.pdbx_description
1 polymer ?
#
loop_
_entity_poly.entity_id
_entity_poly.type
_entity_poly.pdbx_seq_one_letter_code
_entity_poly.pdbx_strand_id
1 'polypeptide(L)'
;MSTQGALSDVSSETGGGAAGARCARIVPVILAGGSGTRLWPVSRENYPKQLIDVVGSDSLLQATARRMNGFPENWKVDASPIIVCGEEHRFVIAEQLQENGVKPRLIVEPGRRDTAPALTLAASLACADGEDGILVVMPADHSIADLDALQGALENAARYAEQGAIATLGVPPTRPDTGFGYIRIGAALSNGGHAIDGFVEKPAEELAAQYVAAGTYWWNSGIFIVRASVWLDTLKRLQPDMHAACERAFSGGRTEGAYFRPLVDAFLSAPADSIDYAVMERLTETVDTEGAHAAAAADATDAADSTHSANAATPAGVVIRLEAGWSDLGSWDAVWAAMDKDANGNAGRGRVTFEGAVSSYAHSEGRLVACVGTTNVVVVETADAVLVVDRSHVQDVKGLVSRIKAQHAPEADAHRKVHRPWGFYDSIDHGERFQVKRIVVSPGAQLSLQLHHHRAEHWVVVSGTALVTRGEEQFLLSENESTYIPLGTRHRLENPGKVPLEIIEIQSGTYLGEDDIVRFDDNYGRCS
;
A
#
# COMPACT_ATOMS: atom_id res chain seq x y z
N MET A 1 -11.42 -80.38 1.80
CA MET A 1 -10.16 -80.81 1.18
C MET A 1 -9.28 -79.59 1.21
N SER A 2 -8.48 -79.42 2.24
CA SER A 2 -7.03 -79.81 2.28
C SER A 2 -6.26 -79.02 1.25
N THR A 3 -5.24 -78.23 1.53
CA THR A 3 -4.16 -78.29 2.53
C THR A 3 -3.31 -76.98 2.46
N GLN A 4 -2.88 -76.52 3.59
CA GLN A 4 -1.48 -76.17 3.96
C GLN A 4 -0.65 -75.41 2.87
N GLY A 5 -0.01 -74.34 3.05
CA GLY A 5 0.79 -73.84 4.20
C GLY A 5 2.12 -73.41 3.64
N ALA A 6 2.62 -72.26 4.00
CA ALA A 6 4.07 -72.01 4.20
C ALA A 6 4.29 -70.56 4.65
N LEU A 7 4.92 -70.43 5.80
CA LEU A 7 5.57 -69.26 6.34
C LEU A 7 6.90 -69.04 5.58
N SER A 8 7.22 -67.81 5.22
CA SER A 8 8.62 -67.36 5.15
C SER A 8 8.74 -65.84 5.13
N ASP A 9 9.47 -65.37 6.08
CA ASP A 9 10.39 -64.24 6.12
C ASP A 9 9.83 -62.81 6.16
N VAL A 10 9.94 -62.31 7.40
CA VAL A 10 9.98 -60.89 7.76
C VAL A 10 11.35 -60.35 7.35
N SER A 11 11.42 -59.54 6.28
CA SER A 11 12.53 -58.63 6.04
C SER A 11 12.11 -57.24 6.50
N SER A 12 12.73 -56.82 7.61
CA SER A 12 12.66 -55.45 8.12
C SER A 12 13.34 -54.49 7.15
N GLU A 13 12.56 -53.82 6.29
CA GLU A 13 13.03 -52.64 5.62
C GLU A 13 12.79 -51.43 6.55
N THR A 14 13.89 -50.92 7.12
CA THR A 14 14.01 -49.62 7.74
C THR A 14 13.83 -48.57 6.66
N GLY A 15 12.59 -48.21 6.36
CA GLY A 15 12.27 -47.05 5.56
C GLY A 15 12.64 -45.79 6.36
N GLY A 16 13.83 -45.20 6.07
CA GLY A 16 14.16 -43.85 6.43
C GLY A 16 13.17 -42.92 5.72
N GLY A 17 12.12 -42.50 6.43
CA GLY A 17 11.25 -41.45 5.99
C GLY A 17 12.09 -40.17 5.82
N ALA A 18 12.31 -39.76 4.57
CA ALA A 18 12.74 -38.43 4.27
C ALA A 18 11.69 -37.51 4.90
N ALA A 19 12.06 -36.81 5.98
CA ALA A 19 11.27 -35.70 6.49
C ALA A 19 11.12 -34.73 5.34
N GLY A 20 9.92 -34.67 4.75
CA GLY A 20 9.58 -33.70 3.70
C GLY A 20 9.97 -32.33 4.24
N ALA A 21 10.87 -31.67 3.56
CA ALA A 21 11.29 -30.30 3.90
C ALA A 21 10.00 -29.48 3.99
N ARG A 22 9.68 -28.98 5.19
CA ARG A 22 8.52 -28.08 5.36
C ARG A 22 8.85 -26.82 4.56
N CYS A 23 8.06 -26.54 3.52
CA CYS A 23 8.13 -25.26 2.84
C CYS A 23 7.80 -24.15 3.85
N ALA A 24 8.73 -23.20 4.06
CA ALA A 24 8.47 -22.07 4.94
C ALA A 24 7.30 -21.23 4.37
N ARG A 25 6.41 -20.80 5.27
CA ARG A 25 5.25 -19.96 4.92
C ARG A 25 5.70 -18.52 4.72
N ILE A 26 5.31 -17.92 3.60
CA ILE A 26 5.47 -16.50 3.31
C ILE A 26 4.10 -15.81 3.40
N VAL A 27 4.06 -14.71 4.14
CA VAL A 27 2.87 -13.87 4.30
C VAL A 27 3.15 -12.50 3.68
N PRO A 28 2.58 -12.19 2.50
CA PRO A 28 2.68 -10.85 1.94
C PRO A 28 1.95 -9.84 2.84
N VAL A 29 2.64 -8.75 3.20
CA VAL A 29 2.09 -7.63 3.98
C VAL A 29 2.26 -6.36 3.18
N ILE A 30 1.17 -5.61 2.95
CA ILE A 30 1.20 -4.38 2.18
C ILE A 30 0.77 -3.23 3.08
N LEU A 31 1.65 -2.24 3.24
CA LEU A 31 1.39 -1.04 4.03
C LEU A 31 0.83 0.06 3.11
N ALA A 32 -0.45 0.39 3.29
CA ALA A 32 -1.20 1.31 2.42
C ALA A 32 -1.64 2.60 3.15
N GLY A 33 -0.79 3.15 4.02
CA GLY A 33 -1.12 4.27 4.91
C GLY A 33 -0.69 5.67 4.45
N GLY A 34 0.05 5.83 3.35
CA GLY A 34 0.57 7.12 2.88
C GLY A 34 -0.48 8.00 2.19
N SER A 35 -0.36 9.34 2.25
CA SER A 35 -1.25 10.28 1.53
C SER A 35 -0.77 10.66 0.13
N GLY A 36 0.54 10.54 -0.16
CA GLY A 36 1.12 10.71 -1.51
C GLY A 36 0.83 12.05 -2.21
N THR A 37 0.66 13.16 -1.49
CA THR A 37 0.18 14.45 -2.01
C THR A 37 1.08 15.15 -3.03
N ARG A 38 2.33 14.69 -3.22
CA ARG A 38 3.26 15.26 -4.21
C ARG A 38 2.86 14.97 -5.67
N LEU A 39 2.00 13.98 -5.91
CA LEU A 39 1.45 13.70 -7.23
C LEU A 39 0.10 14.40 -7.48
N TRP A 40 -0.19 15.47 -6.73
CA TRP A 40 -1.30 16.34 -7.03
C TRP A 40 -1.18 16.86 -8.49
N PRO A 41 -2.27 16.98 -9.28
CA PRO A 41 -3.67 16.80 -8.91
C PRO A 41 -4.22 15.38 -9.02
N VAL A 42 -3.45 14.37 -9.44
CA VAL A 42 -3.94 12.99 -9.56
C VAL A 42 -4.05 12.31 -8.19
N SER A 43 -3.13 12.58 -7.25
CA SER A 43 -3.29 12.16 -5.86
C SER A 43 -4.02 13.21 -5.03
N ARG A 44 -4.88 12.75 -4.13
CA ARG A 44 -5.60 13.57 -3.15
C ARG A 44 -5.50 12.93 -1.77
N GLU A 45 -5.85 13.65 -0.71
CA GLU A 45 -5.87 13.07 0.63
C GLU A 45 -6.84 11.87 0.73
N ASN A 46 -8.02 11.98 0.12
CA ASN A 46 -9.02 10.92 0.09
C ASN A 46 -8.82 9.90 -1.05
N TYR A 47 -7.86 10.11 -1.94
CA TYR A 47 -7.48 9.20 -3.01
C TYR A 47 -5.97 9.22 -3.20
N PRO A 48 -5.22 8.56 -2.30
CA PRO A 48 -3.78 8.67 -2.26
C PRO A 48 -3.09 7.89 -3.38
N LYS A 49 -1.81 8.18 -3.58
CA LYS A 49 -0.94 7.69 -4.66
C LYS A 49 -1.03 6.18 -4.92
N GLN A 50 -1.10 5.37 -3.88
CA GLN A 50 -1.16 3.90 -4.02
C GLN A 50 -2.41 3.39 -4.74
N LEU A 51 -3.47 4.19 -4.81
CA LEU A 51 -4.72 3.84 -5.49
C LEU A 51 -4.75 4.26 -6.97
N ILE A 52 -3.64 4.88 -7.46
CA ILE A 52 -3.56 5.48 -8.79
C ILE A 52 -2.70 4.60 -9.70
N ASP A 53 -3.11 4.50 -10.95
CA ASP A 53 -2.40 3.83 -12.04
C ASP A 53 -1.39 4.77 -12.72
N VAL A 54 -0.43 5.30 -11.97
CA VAL A 54 0.54 6.32 -12.44
C VAL A 54 1.44 5.78 -13.55
N VAL A 55 1.84 4.51 -13.43
CA VAL A 55 2.70 3.80 -14.39
C VAL A 55 2.04 2.46 -14.73
N GLY A 56 1.70 2.25 -15.99
CA GLY A 56 0.99 1.03 -16.42
C GLY A 56 -0.53 1.14 -16.32
N SER A 57 -1.23 -0.01 -16.27
CA SER A 57 -2.69 -0.11 -16.22
C SER A 57 -3.25 -0.42 -14.84
N ASP A 58 -2.41 -0.90 -13.93
CA ASP A 58 -2.78 -1.23 -12.57
C ASP A 58 -2.47 -0.07 -11.62
N SER A 59 -3.25 0.10 -10.57
CA SER A 59 -2.84 0.96 -9.46
C SER A 59 -1.57 0.40 -8.80
N LEU A 60 -0.81 1.26 -8.11
CA LEU A 60 0.40 0.81 -7.42
C LEU A 60 0.10 -0.27 -6.37
N LEU A 61 -1.07 -0.18 -5.71
CA LEU A 61 -1.56 -1.22 -4.79
C LEU A 61 -1.80 -2.54 -5.51
N GLN A 62 -2.50 -2.52 -6.65
CA GLN A 62 -2.79 -3.70 -7.46
C GLN A 62 -1.51 -4.35 -7.97
N ALA A 63 -0.56 -3.54 -8.47
CA ALA A 63 0.75 -4.01 -8.89
C ALA A 63 1.53 -4.63 -7.72
N THR A 64 1.50 -4.02 -6.53
CA THR A 64 2.16 -4.54 -5.34
C THR A 64 1.57 -5.87 -4.88
N ALA A 65 0.24 -6.02 -4.92
CA ALA A 65 -0.43 -7.25 -4.53
C ALA A 65 -0.07 -8.45 -5.44
N ARG A 66 0.37 -8.17 -6.67
CA ARG A 66 0.80 -9.21 -7.63
C ARG A 66 2.28 -9.58 -7.56
N ARG A 67 3.12 -8.85 -6.81
CA ARG A 67 4.58 -9.08 -6.76
C ARG A 67 4.98 -10.49 -6.33
N MET A 68 4.12 -11.16 -5.57
CA MET A 68 4.37 -12.53 -5.11
C MET A 68 3.76 -13.61 -6.04
N ASN A 69 3.10 -13.22 -7.15
CA ASN A 69 2.58 -14.18 -8.12
C ASN A 69 3.73 -14.86 -8.86
N GLY A 70 3.71 -16.19 -8.93
CA GLY A 70 4.80 -16.95 -9.55
C GLY A 70 6.06 -17.08 -8.70
N PHE A 71 6.00 -16.73 -7.41
CA PHE A 71 7.12 -16.94 -6.48
C PHE A 71 7.52 -18.42 -6.42
N PRO A 72 8.81 -18.78 -6.22
CA PRO A 72 9.28 -20.15 -6.29
C PRO A 72 8.48 -21.14 -5.44
N GLU A 73 8.15 -22.31 -6.00
CA GLU A 73 7.26 -23.33 -5.39
C GLU A 73 7.82 -23.96 -4.10
N ASN A 74 9.11 -23.80 -3.83
CA ASN A 74 9.74 -24.21 -2.58
C ASN A 74 9.32 -23.34 -1.37
N TRP A 75 8.55 -22.28 -1.60
CA TRP A 75 7.95 -21.42 -0.59
C TRP A 75 6.43 -21.50 -0.65
N LYS A 76 5.78 -21.55 0.51
CA LYS A 76 4.31 -21.52 0.61
C LYS A 76 3.86 -20.07 0.77
N VAL A 77 3.51 -19.41 -0.32
CA VAL A 77 3.00 -18.04 -0.27
C VAL A 77 1.51 -18.03 0.03
N ASP A 78 1.09 -17.23 1.01
CA ASP A 78 -0.32 -17.02 1.33
C ASP A 78 -1.03 -16.31 0.17
N ALA A 79 -2.14 -16.89 -0.30
CA ALA A 79 -2.95 -16.31 -1.37
C ALA A 79 -3.75 -15.06 -0.92
N SER A 80 -3.90 -14.85 0.38
CA SER A 80 -4.62 -13.74 0.99
C SER A 80 -3.65 -12.81 1.69
N PRO A 81 -3.12 -11.77 1.03
CA PRO A 81 -2.18 -10.83 1.64
C PRO A 81 -2.84 -10.04 2.78
N ILE A 82 -2.04 -9.65 3.76
CA ILE A 82 -2.46 -8.71 4.81
C ILE A 82 -2.24 -7.29 4.29
N ILE A 83 -3.29 -6.47 4.29
CA ILE A 83 -3.19 -5.06 3.91
C ILE A 83 -3.50 -4.20 5.14
N VAL A 84 -2.61 -3.28 5.47
CA VAL A 84 -2.84 -2.31 6.56
C VAL A 84 -3.20 -0.96 5.94
N CYS A 85 -4.37 -0.42 6.31
CA CYS A 85 -4.87 0.83 5.75
C CYS A 85 -5.73 1.62 6.74
N GLY A 86 -5.93 2.91 6.48
CA GLY A 86 -6.88 3.75 7.21
C GLY A 86 -8.34 3.43 6.87
N GLU A 87 -9.22 3.81 7.79
CA GLU A 87 -10.68 3.62 7.68
C GLU A 87 -11.25 4.21 6.38
N GLU A 88 -10.76 5.38 5.98
CA GLU A 88 -11.23 6.13 4.81
C GLU A 88 -10.97 5.41 3.48
N HIS A 89 -9.93 4.58 3.39
CA HIS A 89 -9.51 3.95 2.13
C HIS A 89 -9.94 2.49 1.99
N ARG A 90 -10.47 1.86 3.05
CA ARG A 90 -10.73 0.41 3.11
C ARG A 90 -11.60 -0.13 1.98
N PHE A 91 -12.60 0.65 1.53
CA PHE A 91 -13.53 0.20 0.50
C PHE A 91 -12.89 0.22 -0.88
N VAL A 92 -12.20 1.31 -1.23
CA VAL A 92 -11.50 1.43 -2.51
C VAL A 92 -10.38 0.40 -2.62
N ILE A 93 -9.66 0.15 -1.53
CA ILE A 93 -8.62 -0.90 -1.47
C ILE A 93 -9.25 -2.27 -1.70
N ALA A 94 -10.36 -2.59 -1.03
CA ALA A 94 -11.05 -3.86 -1.21
C ALA A 94 -11.57 -4.04 -2.65
N GLU A 95 -12.17 -3.00 -3.24
CA GLU A 95 -12.68 -2.97 -4.61
C GLU A 95 -11.57 -3.21 -5.62
N GLN A 96 -10.48 -2.43 -5.59
CA GLN A 96 -9.35 -2.57 -6.52
C GLN A 96 -8.69 -3.95 -6.45
N LEU A 97 -8.54 -4.52 -5.25
CA LEU A 97 -7.97 -5.85 -5.10
C LEU A 97 -8.92 -6.94 -5.61
N GLN A 98 -10.22 -6.78 -5.40
CA GLN A 98 -11.23 -7.70 -5.90
C GLN A 98 -11.30 -7.71 -7.44
N GLU A 99 -11.13 -6.58 -8.10
CA GLU A 99 -11.03 -6.47 -9.57
C GLU A 99 -9.92 -7.37 -10.12
N ASN A 100 -8.82 -7.53 -9.38
CA ASN A 100 -7.70 -8.39 -9.70
C ASN A 100 -7.80 -9.82 -9.13
N GLY A 101 -8.97 -10.19 -8.58
CA GLY A 101 -9.21 -11.51 -7.99
C GLY A 101 -8.48 -11.76 -6.66
N VAL A 102 -7.87 -10.73 -6.05
CA VAL A 102 -7.18 -10.85 -4.76
C VAL A 102 -8.19 -10.70 -3.63
N LYS A 103 -8.15 -11.63 -2.67
CA LYS A 103 -8.97 -11.59 -1.45
C LYS A 103 -8.09 -11.22 -0.26
N PRO A 104 -7.98 -9.94 0.11
CA PRO A 104 -7.10 -9.52 1.19
C PRO A 104 -7.69 -9.80 2.59
N ARG A 105 -6.81 -9.84 3.59
CA ARG A 105 -7.14 -9.64 5.00
C ARG A 105 -6.80 -8.19 5.35
N LEU A 106 -7.79 -7.38 5.66
CA LEU A 106 -7.62 -5.94 5.86
C LEU A 106 -7.51 -5.64 7.35
N ILE A 107 -6.42 -5.00 7.76
CA ILE A 107 -6.28 -4.35 9.07
C ILE A 107 -6.64 -2.88 8.89
N VAL A 108 -7.70 -2.44 9.58
CA VAL A 108 -8.22 -1.08 9.45
C VAL A 108 -7.80 -0.27 10.65
N GLU A 109 -6.81 0.61 10.46
CA GLU A 109 -6.30 1.48 11.51
C GLU A 109 -7.29 2.60 11.83
N PRO A 110 -7.59 2.84 13.12
CA PRO A 110 -8.49 3.92 13.54
C PRO A 110 -7.83 5.31 13.51
N GLY A 111 -6.53 5.36 13.26
CA GLY A 111 -5.74 6.58 13.12
C GLY A 111 -4.29 6.27 12.84
N ARG A 112 -3.56 7.23 12.29
CA ARG A 112 -2.17 7.04 11.84
C ARG A 112 -1.21 6.91 13.02
N ARG A 113 -0.37 5.87 13.02
CA ARG A 113 0.70 5.61 14.00
C ARG A 113 2.03 5.22 13.34
N ASP A 114 2.19 5.52 12.04
CA ASP A 114 3.35 5.17 11.22
C ASP A 114 3.51 3.65 11.02
N THR A 115 4.62 3.21 10.44
CA THR A 115 4.77 1.86 9.88
C THR A 115 5.08 0.78 10.91
N ALA A 116 5.72 1.10 12.05
CA ALA A 116 6.07 0.09 13.05
C ALA A 116 4.85 -0.49 13.78
N PRO A 117 3.88 0.30 14.27
CA PRO A 117 2.63 -0.23 14.81
C PRO A 117 1.80 -1.00 13.77
N ALA A 118 1.77 -0.53 12.52
CA ALA A 118 1.09 -1.18 11.40
C ALA A 118 1.63 -2.60 11.16
N LEU A 119 2.96 -2.73 11.05
CA LEU A 119 3.62 -4.02 10.90
C LEU A 119 3.41 -4.92 12.13
N THR A 120 3.36 -4.35 13.32
CA THR A 120 3.15 -5.12 14.56
C THR A 120 1.76 -5.76 14.60
N LEU A 121 0.71 -5.05 14.16
CA LEU A 121 -0.62 -5.65 14.01
C LEU A 121 -0.63 -6.74 12.94
N ALA A 122 0.07 -6.53 11.82
CA ALA A 122 0.19 -7.54 10.76
C ALA A 122 0.93 -8.80 11.22
N ALA A 123 2.02 -8.64 11.98
CA ALA A 123 2.75 -9.75 12.59
C ALA A 123 1.89 -10.53 13.60
N SER A 124 1.15 -9.81 14.45
CA SER A 124 0.23 -10.43 15.41
C SER A 124 -0.88 -11.22 14.70
N LEU A 125 -1.42 -10.68 13.60
CA LEU A 125 -2.45 -11.37 12.80
C LEU A 125 -1.88 -12.62 12.11
N ALA A 126 -0.65 -12.56 11.59
CA ALA A 126 0.02 -13.69 10.96
C ALA A 126 0.32 -14.81 11.98
N CYS A 127 0.74 -14.47 13.21
CA CYS A 127 0.96 -15.43 14.28
C CYS A 127 -0.33 -16.07 14.80
N ALA A 128 -1.45 -15.35 14.78
CA ALA A 128 -2.74 -15.87 15.23
C ALA A 128 -3.27 -17.03 14.36
N ASP A 129 -2.76 -17.19 13.13
CA ASP A 129 -3.04 -18.33 12.25
C ASP A 129 -2.39 -19.65 12.73
N GLY A 130 -1.56 -19.62 13.78
CA GLY A 130 -0.92 -20.79 14.39
C GLY A 130 0.39 -21.24 13.70
N GLU A 131 0.83 -20.58 12.65
CA GLU A 131 2.11 -20.80 11.97
C GLU A 131 2.93 -19.50 11.97
N ASP A 132 4.17 -19.56 12.45
CA ASP A 132 5.11 -18.44 12.44
C ASP A 132 5.66 -18.22 11.03
N GLY A 133 5.02 -17.34 10.26
CA GLY A 133 5.34 -17.06 8.86
C GLY A 133 6.42 -15.98 8.70
N ILE A 134 7.08 -16.01 7.54
CA ILE A 134 7.98 -14.95 7.09
C ILE A 134 7.12 -13.87 6.44
N LEU A 135 7.12 -12.67 6.99
CA LEU A 135 6.45 -11.50 6.46
C LEU A 135 7.30 -10.91 5.34
N VAL A 136 6.71 -10.70 4.16
CA VAL A 136 7.26 -9.87 3.09
C VAL A 136 6.49 -8.56 3.09
N VAL A 137 7.09 -7.56 3.72
CA VAL A 137 6.48 -6.25 3.98
C VAL A 137 6.82 -5.29 2.86
N MET A 138 5.82 -4.79 2.17
CA MET A 138 5.98 -3.93 1.00
C MET A 138 5.15 -2.66 1.14
N PRO A 139 5.72 -1.47 0.87
CA PRO A 139 4.93 -0.27 0.65
C PRO A 139 4.01 -0.44 -0.57
N ALA A 140 2.76 0.05 -0.45
CA ALA A 140 1.75 -0.06 -1.50
C ALA A 140 2.02 0.85 -2.70
N ASP A 141 2.92 1.83 -2.57
CA ASP A 141 3.03 2.99 -3.43
C ASP A 141 4.35 3.11 -4.21
N HIS A 142 5.15 2.05 -4.22
CA HIS A 142 6.40 1.97 -4.99
C HIS A 142 6.19 1.29 -6.34
N SER A 143 7.03 1.62 -7.32
CA SER A 143 7.10 0.95 -8.63
C SER A 143 8.31 0.03 -8.70
N ILE A 144 8.14 -1.08 -9.42
CA ILE A 144 9.17 -2.07 -9.74
C ILE A 144 9.06 -2.36 -11.23
N ALA A 145 10.14 -2.19 -11.97
CA ALA A 145 10.16 -2.45 -13.41
C ALA A 145 10.48 -3.91 -13.75
N ASP A 146 11.34 -4.56 -12.96
CA ASP A 146 11.76 -5.96 -13.14
C ASP A 146 11.27 -6.82 -11.97
N LEU A 147 10.20 -7.57 -12.22
CA LEU A 147 9.58 -8.43 -11.21
C LEU A 147 10.45 -9.66 -10.89
N ASP A 148 11.14 -10.22 -11.88
CA ASP A 148 11.99 -11.41 -11.69
C ASP A 148 13.20 -11.07 -10.82
N ALA A 149 13.83 -9.91 -11.06
CA ALA A 149 14.90 -9.40 -10.21
C ALA A 149 14.44 -9.13 -8.77
N LEU A 150 13.23 -8.59 -8.59
CA LEU A 150 12.63 -8.42 -7.26
C LEU A 150 12.43 -9.77 -6.57
N GLN A 151 11.82 -10.74 -7.25
CA GLN A 151 11.53 -12.06 -6.65
C GLN A 151 12.80 -12.81 -6.27
N GLY A 152 13.87 -12.71 -7.09
CA GLY A 152 15.18 -13.26 -6.73
C GLY A 152 15.77 -12.62 -5.47
N ALA A 153 15.67 -11.30 -5.33
CA ALA A 153 16.12 -10.59 -4.13
C ALA A 153 15.27 -10.96 -2.90
N LEU A 154 13.95 -11.08 -3.05
CA LEU A 154 13.04 -11.51 -1.98
C LEU A 154 13.32 -12.94 -1.52
N GLU A 155 13.59 -13.87 -2.45
CA GLU A 155 13.95 -15.25 -2.11
C GLU A 155 15.24 -15.30 -1.28
N ASN A 156 16.27 -14.57 -1.70
CA ASN A 156 17.51 -14.49 -0.95
C ASN A 156 17.30 -13.89 0.45
N ALA A 157 16.49 -12.83 0.57
CA ALA A 157 16.15 -12.22 1.85
C ALA A 157 15.35 -13.16 2.76
N ALA A 158 14.41 -13.94 2.20
CA ALA A 158 13.60 -14.90 2.94
C ALA A 158 14.47 -16.01 3.59
N ARG A 159 15.54 -16.45 2.93
CA ARG A 159 16.51 -17.41 3.50
C ARG A 159 17.19 -16.89 4.77
N TYR A 160 17.48 -15.59 4.84
CA TYR A 160 18.02 -14.96 6.05
C TYR A 160 16.94 -14.77 7.13
N ALA A 161 15.74 -14.38 6.74
CA ALA A 161 14.62 -14.28 7.67
C ALA A 161 14.25 -15.63 8.29
N GLU A 162 14.40 -16.73 7.54
CA GLU A 162 14.24 -18.10 8.06
C GLU A 162 15.24 -18.42 9.18
N GLN A 163 16.43 -17.82 9.11
CA GLN A 163 17.49 -17.96 10.12
C GLN A 163 17.36 -16.93 11.27
N GLY A 164 16.32 -16.10 11.29
CA GLY A 164 16.04 -15.15 12.36
C GLY A 164 16.58 -13.74 12.14
N ALA A 165 17.08 -13.40 10.94
CA ALA A 165 17.47 -12.02 10.61
C ALA A 165 16.27 -11.17 10.24
N ILE A 166 16.41 -9.85 10.40
CA ILE A 166 15.58 -8.83 9.74
C ILE A 166 16.31 -8.44 8.46
N ALA A 167 15.76 -8.82 7.32
CA ALA A 167 16.32 -8.48 6.02
C ALA A 167 15.60 -7.29 5.38
N THR A 168 16.34 -6.47 4.62
CA THR A 168 15.76 -5.41 3.78
C THR A 168 16.41 -5.42 2.40
N LEU A 169 15.74 -4.77 1.42
CA LEU A 169 16.30 -4.62 0.08
C LEU A 169 16.92 -3.23 -0.08
N GLY A 170 18.18 -3.20 -0.49
CA GLY A 170 18.96 -1.98 -0.68
C GLY A 170 19.16 -1.65 -2.16
N VAL A 171 18.88 -0.42 -2.54
CA VAL A 171 19.01 0.08 -3.92
C VAL A 171 20.29 0.92 -4.05
N PRO A 172 21.20 0.62 -5.00
CA PRO A 172 22.38 1.44 -5.23
C PRO A 172 21.99 2.89 -5.54
N PRO A 173 22.52 3.89 -4.80
CA PRO A 173 22.15 5.29 -4.99
C PRO A 173 22.73 5.85 -6.30
N THR A 174 21.91 6.59 -7.04
CA THR A 174 22.31 7.27 -8.28
C THR A 174 22.49 8.78 -8.12
N ARG A 175 22.05 9.34 -6.99
CA ARG A 175 22.11 10.76 -6.63
C ARG A 175 22.05 10.94 -5.11
N PRO A 176 22.44 12.11 -4.57
CA PRO A 176 22.22 12.41 -3.15
C PRO A 176 20.74 12.77 -2.91
N ASP A 177 19.94 11.81 -2.45
CA ASP A 177 18.53 12.04 -2.15
C ASP A 177 18.30 12.09 -0.65
N THR A 178 17.71 13.18 -0.17
CA THR A 178 17.43 13.40 1.25
C THR A 178 16.09 12.81 1.71
N GLY A 179 15.34 12.22 0.80
CA GLY A 179 14.04 11.60 1.07
C GLY A 179 14.13 10.13 1.48
N PHE A 180 15.31 9.51 1.36
CA PHE A 180 15.52 8.09 1.60
C PHE A 180 16.41 7.82 2.81
N GLY A 181 16.22 6.65 3.42
CA GLY A 181 17.18 6.06 4.34
C GLY A 181 18.41 5.51 3.61
N TYR A 182 19.57 5.55 4.24
CA TYR A 182 20.84 5.03 3.75
C TYR A 182 21.34 3.91 4.65
N ILE A 183 21.63 2.76 4.04
CA ILE A 183 22.12 1.55 4.70
C ILE A 183 23.63 1.43 4.43
N ARG A 184 24.47 1.48 5.46
CA ARG A 184 25.89 1.19 5.33
C ARG A 184 26.09 -0.33 5.19
N ILE A 185 26.76 -0.73 4.10
CA ILE A 185 27.01 -2.12 3.76
C ILE A 185 28.19 -2.62 4.57
N GLY A 186 27.98 -3.68 5.32
CA GLY A 186 29.02 -4.39 6.07
C GLY A 186 29.57 -5.61 5.34
N ALA A 187 30.01 -6.60 6.11
CA ALA A 187 30.63 -7.82 5.60
C ALA A 187 29.70 -8.56 4.62
N ALA A 188 30.27 -9.05 3.52
CA ALA A 188 29.56 -9.90 2.58
C ALA A 188 29.22 -11.25 3.24
N LEU A 189 28.00 -11.72 2.99
CA LEU A 189 27.46 -12.98 3.47
C LEU A 189 27.25 -13.95 2.30
N SER A 190 26.89 -15.21 2.59
CA SER A 190 26.43 -16.15 1.59
C SER A 190 25.17 -15.63 0.86
N ASN A 191 24.85 -16.18 -0.32
CA ASN A 191 23.63 -15.84 -1.10
C ASN A 191 23.47 -14.34 -1.44
N GLY A 192 24.58 -13.58 -1.58
CA GLY A 192 24.54 -12.19 -2.04
C GLY A 192 24.04 -11.16 -1.02
N GLY A 193 23.91 -11.56 0.26
CA GLY A 193 23.58 -10.65 1.34
C GLY A 193 24.80 -9.93 1.91
N HIS A 194 24.54 -8.84 2.63
CA HIS A 194 25.53 -8.11 3.42
C HIS A 194 24.97 -7.86 4.82
N ALA A 195 25.83 -7.90 5.84
CA ALA A 195 25.47 -7.39 7.15
C ALA A 195 25.15 -5.89 7.05
N ILE A 196 24.23 -5.39 7.88
CA ILE A 196 23.97 -3.96 8.00
C ILE A 196 24.91 -3.40 9.06
N ASP A 197 25.83 -2.53 8.66
CA ASP A 197 26.80 -1.87 9.53
C ASP A 197 26.31 -0.55 10.12
N GLY A 198 25.30 0.05 9.49
CA GLY A 198 24.70 1.30 9.94
C GLY A 198 23.46 1.63 9.13
N PHE A 199 22.57 2.40 9.73
CA PHE A 199 21.35 2.88 9.11
C PHE A 199 21.15 4.35 9.47
N VAL A 200 20.86 5.21 8.49
CA VAL A 200 20.60 6.65 8.70
C VAL A 200 19.40 7.05 7.87
N GLU A 201 18.32 7.43 8.52
CA GLU A 201 17.08 7.86 7.86
C GLU A 201 17.17 9.35 7.47
N LYS A 202 16.90 9.66 6.21
CA LYS A 202 16.78 11.01 5.65
C LYS A 202 17.91 11.98 6.06
N PRO A 203 19.16 11.69 5.69
CA PRO A 203 20.30 12.54 6.02
C PRO A 203 20.20 13.92 5.36
N ALA A 204 20.94 14.91 5.88
CA ALA A 204 21.13 16.18 5.22
C ALA A 204 21.86 16.01 3.86
N GLU A 205 21.71 16.96 2.94
CA GLU A 205 22.20 16.86 1.56
C GLU A 205 23.71 16.63 1.48
N GLU A 206 24.49 17.33 2.31
CA GLU A 206 25.95 17.17 2.36
C GLU A 206 26.36 15.75 2.77
N LEU A 207 25.62 15.16 3.70
CA LEU A 207 25.88 13.80 4.19
C LEU A 207 25.44 12.77 3.15
N ALA A 208 24.29 12.97 2.50
CA ALA A 208 23.81 12.14 1.41
C ALA A 208 24.83 12.11 0.24
N ALA A 209 25.43 13.27 -0.11
CA ALA A 209 26.46 13.36 -1.13
C ALA A 209 27.72 12.58 -0.75
N GLN A 210 28.13 12.62 0.52
CA GLN A 210 29.26 11.81 1.03
C GLN A 210 28.98 10.32 0.94
N TYR A 211 27.76 9.86 1.27
CA TYR A 211 27.37 8.46 1.19
C TYR A 211 27.37 7.92 -0.24
N VAL A 212 26.88 8.72 -1.20
CA VAL A 212 26.95 8.37 -2.63
C VAL A 212 28.40 8.28 -3.10
N ALA A 213 29.25 9.24 -2.73
CA ALA A 213 30.66 9.27 -3.12
C ALA A 213 31.46 8.10 -2.50
N ALA A 214 31.10 7.67 -1.30
CA ALA A 214 31.76 6.55 -0.62
C ALA A 214 31.50 5.20 -1.31
N GLY A 215 30.38 5.02 -2.01
CA GLY A 215 30.01 3.78 -2.71
C GLY A 215 29.71 2.59 -1.79
N THR A 216 29.68 2.81 -0.47
CA THR A 216 29.44 1.78 0.56
C THR A 216 28.06 1.90 1.22
N TYR A 217 27.16 2.66 0.60
CA TYR A 217 25.79 2.86 1.07
C TYR A 217 24.79 2.53 -0.03
N TRP A 218 23.67 1.93 0.37
CA TRP A 218 22.49 1.74 -0.49
C TRP A 218 21.29 2.48 0.10
N TRP A 219 20.38 2.92 -0.77
CA TRP A 219 19.07 3.42 -0.30
C TRP A 219 18.23 2.29 0.28
N ASN A 220 17.56 2.56 1.37
CA ASN A 220 16.53 1.66 1.88
C ASN A 220 15.30 1.71 0.97
N SER A 221 14.91 0.55 0.44
CA SER A 221 13.70 0.45 -0.40
C SER A 221 12.40 0.46 0.42
N GLY A 222 12.46 0.34 1.74
CA GLY A 222 11.29 0.16 2.59
C GLY A 222 10.62 -1.21 2.45
N ILE A 223 11.26 -2.17 1.77
CA ILE A 223 10.79 -3.56 1.68
C ILE A 223 11.54 -4.38 2.72
N PHE A 224 10.81 -4.97 3.68
CA PHE A 224 11.38 -5.74 4.77
C PHE A 224 10.91 -7.19 4.72
N ILE A 225 11.80 -8.11 5.07
CA ILE A 225 11.53 -9.54 5.14
C ILE A 225 11.96 -10.03 6.51
N VAL A 226 11.00 -10.48 7.30
CA VAL A 226 11.24 -10.85 8.71
C VAL A 226 10.24 -11.92 9.16
N ARG A 227 10.65 -12.83 9.99
CA ARG A 227 9.74 -13.76 10.67
C ARG A 227 8.85 -13.00 11.66
N ALA A 228 7.56 -13.31 11.69
CA ALA A 228 6.58 -12.58 12.51
C ALA A 228 6.97 -12.57 14.00
N SER A 229 7.40 -13.71 14.56
CA SER A 229 7.87 -13.81 15.95
C SER A 229 9.12 -12.96 16.19
N VAL A 230 10.09 -12.97 15.25
CA VAL A 230 11.32 -12.18 15.36
C VAL A 230 11.02 -10.68 15.39
N TRP A 231 10.06 -10.22 14.57
CA TRP A 231 9.60 -8.83 14.62
C TRP A 231 9.04 -8.47 16.00
N LEU A 232 8.09 -9.28 16.50
CA LEU A 232 7.44 -9.03 17.79
C LEU A 232 8.43 -9.02 18.94
N ASP A 233 9.35 -9.97 19.00
CA ASP A 233 10.39 -10.06 20.04
C ASP A 233 11.38 -8.89 19.96
N THR A 234 11.76 -8.49 18.74
CA THR A 234 12.65 -7.35 18.53
C THR A 234 11.98 -6.05 18.97
N LEU A 235 10.72 -5.83 18.57
CA LEU A 235 9.99 -4.63 18.98
C LEU A 235 9.78 -4.60 20.50
N LYS A 236 9.45 -5.74 21.12
CA LYS A 236 9.32 -5.86 22.57
C LYS A 236 10.59 -5.43 23.31
N ARG A 237 11.76 -5.77 22.77
CA ARG A 237 13.07 -5.41 23.32
C ARG A 237 13.40 -3.94 23.10
N LEU A 238 13.18 -3.40 21.88
CA LEU A 238 13.61 -2.05 21.52
C LEU A 238 12.58 -0.97 21.85
N GLN A 239 11.28 -1.31 21.79
CA GLN A 239 10.15 -0.39 21.94
C GLN A 239 9.03 -1.03 22.79
N PRO A 240 9.27 -1.33 24.08
CA PRO A 240 8.33 -2.09 24.94
C PRO A 240 6.96 -1.45 25.05
N ASP A 241 6.87 -0.11 25.12
CA ASP A 241 5.60 0.61 25.23
C ASP A 241 4.76 0.48 23.95
N MET A 242 5.41 0.57 22.78
CA MET A 242 4.74 0.37 21.49
C MET A 242 4.24 -1.06 21.37
N HIS A 243 5.09 -2.05 21.70
CA HIS A 243 4.71 -3.46 21.67
C HIS A 243 3.50 -3.73 22.56
N ALA A 244 3.53 -3.27 23.82
CA ALA A 244 2.43 -3.47 24.78
C ALA A 244 1.13 -2.80 24.33
N ALA A 245 1.19 -1.61 23.71
CA ALA A 245 0.01 -0.94 23.17
C ALA A 245 -0.59 -1.71 21.97
N CYS A 246 0.26 -2.17 21.04
CA CYS A 246 -0.19 -2.97 19.90
C CYS A 246 -0.74 -4.34 20.31
N GLU A 247 -0.15 -4.99 21.32
CA GLU A 247 -0.65 -6.26 21.87
C GLU A 247 -2.06 -6.08 22.48
N ARG A 248 -2.28 -5.02 23.25
CA ARG A 248 -3.63 -4.70 23.76
C ARG A 248 -4.60 -4.35 22.63
N ALA A 249 -4.13 -3.61 21.62
CA ALA A 249 -4.95 -3.23 20.46
C ALA A 249 -5.39 -4.46 19.67
N PHE A 250 -4.48 -5.42 19.49
CA PHE A 250 -4.76 -6.67 18.79
C PHE A 250 -5.68 -7.58 19.60
N SER A 251 -5.36 -7.87 20.87
CA SER A 251 -6.14 -8.77 21.73
C SER A 251 -7.55 -8.28 22.03
N GLY A 252 -7.76 -6.96 22.11
CA GLY A 252 -9.07 -6.34 22.27
C GLY A 252 -9.77 -6.00 20.95
N GLY A 253 -9.15 -6.34 19.81
CA GLY A 253 -9.70 -6.10 18.49
C GLY A 253 -10.80 -7.08 18.09
N ARG A 254 -11.44 -6.83 16.95
CA ARG A 254 -12.53 -7.66 16.42
C ARG A 254 -12.36 -7.88 14.92
N THR A 255 -12.78 -9.07 14.46
CA THR A 255 -12.83 -9.40 13.03
C THR A 255 -14.28 -9.31 12.53
N GLU A 256 -14.48 -8.55 11.46
CA GLU A 256 -15.76 -8.36 10.78
C GLU A 256 -15.58 -8.74 9.29
N GLY A 257 -15.88 -9.98 8.93
CA GLY A 257 -15.62 -10.50 7.58
C GLY A 257 -14.12 -10.51 7.26
N ALA A 258 -13.71 -9.78 6.22
CA ALA A 258 -12.30 -9.62 5.83
C ALA A 258 -11.55 -8.52 6.62
N TYR A 259 -12.24 -7.77 7.50
CA TYR A 259 -11.70 -6.61 8.21
C TYR A 259 -11.34 -7.00 9.65
N PHE A 260 -10.11 -6.76 10.05
CA PHE A 260 -9.69 -6.74 11.45
C PHE A 260 -9.63 -5.29 11.93
N ARG A 261 -10.32 -4.99 13.03
CA ARG A 261 -10.34 -3.67 13.67
C ARG A 261 -9.68 -3.76 15.03
N PRO A 262 -8.51 -3.13 15.23
CA PRO A 262 -7.86 -3.08 16.53
C PRO A 262 -8.70 -2.29 17.53
N LEU A 263 -8.51 -2.54 18.82
CA LEU A 263 -9.13 -1.73 19.88
C LEU A 263 -8.61 -0.28 19.79
N VAL A 264 -9.52 0.66 19.54
CA VAL A 264 -9.23 2.05 19.17
C VAL A 264 -8.31 2.74 20.18
N ASP A 265 -8.71 2.81 21.45
CA ASP A 265 -7.96 3.55 22.46
C ASP A 265 -6.57 2.96 22.71
N ALA A 266 -6.43 1.62 22.65
CA ALA A 266 -5.15 0.95 22.81
C ALA A 266 -4.23 1.26 21.62
N PHE A 267 -4.73 1.21 20.37
CA PHE A 267 -3.93 1.53 19.19
C PHE A 267 -3.52 3.00 19.17
N LEU A 268 -4.44 3.91 19.47
CA LEU A 268 -4.13 5.34 19.50
C LEU A 268 -3.16 5.72 20.64
N SER A 269 -3.01 4.90 21.67
CA SER A 269 -2.00 5.09 22.72
C SER A 269 -0.60 4.64 22.32
N ALA A 270 -0.44 3.89 21.23
CA ALA A 270 0.87 3.48 20.74
C ALA A 270 1.69 4.70 20.29
N PRO A 271 3.00 4.77 20.64
CA PRO A 271 3.90 5.74 20.05
C PRO A 271 3.87 5.64 18.51
N ALA A 272 3.85 6.79 17.83
CA ALA A 272 3.89 6.83 16.36
C ALA A 272 5.35 6.87 15.91
N ASP A 273 5.80 5.81 15.24
CA ASP A 273 7.18 5.73 14.74
C ASP A 273 7.27 4.78 13.53
N SER A 274 8.27 4.99 12.67
CA SER A 274 8.50 4.13 11.52
C SER A 274 9.29 2.87 11.89
N ILE A 275 9.24 1.85 11.02
CA ILE A 275 10.10 0.65 11.11
C ILE A 275 11.57 1.07 11.19
N ASP A 276 11.94 2.09 10.42
CA ASP A 276 13.31 2.57 10.26
C ASP A 276 13.85 3.13 11.57
N TYR A 277 13.14 4.08 12.20
CA TYR A 277 13.55 4.68 13.48
C TYR A 277 13.33 3.77 14.68
N ALA A 278 12.21 3.05 14.71
CA ALA A 278 11.87 2.19 15.85
C ALA A 278 12.80 0.97 15.98
N VAL A 279 13.24 0.43 14.84
CA VAL A 279 13.97 -0.85 14.80
C VAL A 279 15.29 -0.75 14.05
N MET A 280 15.32 -0.31 12.77
CA MET A 280 16.50 -0.47 11.93
C MET A 280 17.70 0.34 12.40
N GLU A 281 17.54 1.60 12.78
CA GLU A 281 18.63 2.40 13.36
C GLU A 281 19.16 1.80 14.66
N ARG A 282 18.26 1.31 15.53
CA ARG A 282 18.60 0.77 16.84
C ARG A 282 19.21 -0.64 16.79
N LEU A 283 18.92 -1.42 15.75
CA LEU A 283 19.59 -2.72 15.56
C LEU A 283 21.10 -2.56 15.37
N THR A 284 21.55 -1.47 14.75
CA THR A 284 22.96 -1.20 14.50
C THR A 284 23.68 -0.60 15.73
N GLU A 285 22.98 0.15 16.58
CA GLU A 285 23.54 0.69 17.83
C GLU A 285 23.88 -0.41 18.86
N THR A 286 23.11 -1.50 18.89
CA THR A 286 23.36 -2.62 19.82
C THR A 286 24.58 -3.48 19.41
N VAL A 287 24.92 -3.52 18.12
CA VAL A 287 26.11 -4.25 17.62
C VAL A 287 27.40 -3.56 18.05
N ASP A 288 27.47 -2.23 18.09
CA ASP A 288 28.62 -1.47 18.53
C ASP A 288 28.93 -1.68 20.04
N THR A 289 27.89 -1.88 20.87
CA THR A 289 28.07 -2.15 22.31
C THR A 289 28.43 -3.59 22.62
N GLU A 290 27.87 -4.56 21.91
CA GLU A 290 28.23 -5.99 22.08
C GLU A 290 29.58 -6.34 21.44
N GLY A 291 29.91 -5.73 20.28
CA GLY A 291 31.22 -5.85 19.64
C GLY A 291 32.37 -5.26 20.48
N ALA A 292 32.11 -4.12 21.16
CA ALA A 292 33.09 -3.53 22.09
C ALA A 292 33.32 -4.39 23.34
N HIS A 293 32.28 -5.05 23.85
CA HIS A 293 32.43 -5.99 24.96
C HIS A 293 33.09 -7.33 24.56
N ALA A 294 32.86 -7.83 23.34
CA ALA A 294 33.52 -9.02 22.81
C ALA A 294 35.02 -8.77 22.50
N ALA A 295 35.36 -7.59 21.97
CA ALA A 295 36.74 -7.19 21.73
C ALA A 295 37.53 -6.97 23.03
N ALA A 296 36.90 -6.45 24.09
CA ALA A 296 37.51 -6.26 25.40
C ALA A 296 37.71 -7.59 26.17
N ALA A 297 36.97 -8.65 25.83
CA ALA A 297 37.11 -9.98 26.41
C ALA A 297 38.13 -10.89 25.68
N ALA A 298 38.55 -10.53 24.46
CA ALA A 298 39.45 -11.34 23.63
C ALA A 298 40.94 -11.07 23.84
N ASP A 299 41.33 -10.11 24.69
CA ASP A 299 42.74 -9.74 24.94
C ASP A 299 43.42 -10.55 26.08
N ALA A 300 42.86 -11.67 26.50
CA ALA A 300 43.49 -12.58 27.44
C ALA A 300 43.16 -14.03 27.10
N THR A 301 43.96 -14.67 26.26
CA THR A 301 44.57 -16.00 26.37
C THR A 301 44.89 -16.60 24.99
N ASP A 302 46.18 -16.84 24.83
CA ASP A 302 46.95 -17.84 24.09
C ASP A 302 46.38 -18.70 22.96
N ALA A 303 47.21 -18.78 21.92
CA ALA A 303 47.07 -19.58 20.70
C ALA A 303 47.05 -21.10 20.97
N ALA A 304 46.11 -21.81 20.34
CA ALA A 304 46.30 -23.18 19.81
C ALA A 304 45.12 -23.59 18.92
N ASP A 305 45.41 -23.74 17.63
CA ASP A 305 44.94 -24.74 16.67
C ASP A 305 43.57 -25.40 16.91
N SER A 306 42.57 -24.97 16.13
CA SER A 306 41.49 -25.87 15.71
C SER A 306 40.79 -25.32 14.45
N THR A 307 41.04 -26.00 13.33
CA THR A 307 40.24 -25.96 12.11
C THR A 307 38.80 -26.46 12.40
N HIS A 308 37.96 -25.58 12.87
CA HIS A 308 36.51 -25.77 12.81
C HIS A 308 35.91 -24.65 11.97
N SER A 309 35.28 -25.03 10.85
CA SER A 309 34.40 -24.18 10.09
C SER A 309 33.33 -23.62 11.04
N ALA A 310 33.60 -22.43 11.58
CA ALA A 310 32.61 -21.69 12.36
C ALA A 310 31.47 -21.31 11.42
N ASN A 311 30.32 -21.90 11.64
CA ASN A 311 29.04 -21.33 11.13
C ASN A 311 28.93 -19.95 11.79
N ALA A 312 29.35 -18.90 11.07
CA ALA A 312 29.22 -17.53 11.56
C ALA A 312 27.74 -17.29 11.80
N ALA A 313 27.36 -16.87 13.01
CA ALA A 313 26.00 -16.58 13.36
C ALA A 313 25.43 -15.54 12.36
N THR A 314 24.21 -15.76 11.88
CA THR A 314 23.54 -14.82 10.99
C THR A 314 23.38 -13.48 11.70
N PRO A 315 23.81 -12.34 11.10
CA PRO A 315 23.67 -11.03 11.75
C PRO A 315 22.20 -10.66 11.91
N ALA A 316 21.89 -9.84 12.92
CA ALA A 316 20.53 -9.41 13.23
C ALA A 316 19.88 -8.63 12.07
N GLY A 317 20.67 -7.82 11.35
CA GLY A 317 20.25 -7.05 10.18
C GLY A 317 21.01 -7.47 8.91
N VAL A 318 20.28 -7.70 7.82
CA VAL A 318 20.84 -8.10 6.51
C VAL A 318 20.27 -7.20 5.42
N VAL A 319 21.10 -6.76 4.49
CA VAL A 319 20.67 -6.06 3.27
C VAL A 319 20.99 -6.89 2.03
N ILE A 320 20.00 -7.01 1.14
CA ILE A 320 20.11 -7.63 -0.18
C ILE A 320 20.07 -6.54 -1.24
N ARG A 321 20.98 -6.59 -2.21
CA ARG A 321 20.98 -5.63 -3.34
C ARG A 321 19.77 -5.82 -4.21
N LEU A 322 19.08 -4.71 -4.54
CA LEU A 322 17.93 -4.66 -5.42
C LEU A 322 18.25 -3.87 -6.69
N GLU A 323 18.29 -4.54 -7.83
CA GLU A 323 18.45 -3.94 -9.17
C GLU A 323 17.23 -4.27 -10.03
N ALA A 324 16.04 -3.84 -9.60
CA ALA A 324 14.75 -4.14 -10.22
C ALA A 324 14.05 -2.90 -10.79
N GLY A 325 14.78 -1.82 -11.07
CA GLY A 325 14.18 -0.56 -11.51
C GLY A 325 13.21 0.01 -10.47
N TRP A 326 13.57 -0.08 -9.20
CA TRP A 326 12.77 0.43 -8.08
C TRP A 326 12.68 1.97 -8.12
N SER A 327 11.48 2.47 -7.84
CA SER A 327 11.22 3.90 -7.61
C SER A 327 10.11 4.06 -6.57
N ASP A 328 10.30 5.02 -5.68
CA ASP A 328 9.25 5.44 -4.75
C ASP A 328 8.15 6.28 -5.43
N LEU A 329 8.32 6.67 -6.71
CA LEU A 329 7.44 7.59 -7.45
C LEU A 329 7.03 8.82 -6.61
N GLY A 330 7.96 9.37 -5.86
CA GLY A 330 7.72 10.45 -4.89
C GLY A 330 7.41 11.81 -5.50
N SER A 331 7.58 11.98 -6.82
CA SER A 331 7.35 13.24 -7.53
C SER A 331 7.03 13.00 -9.00
N TRP A 332 6.53 14.01 -9.70
CA TRP A 332 6.29 13.95 -11.14
C TRP A 332 7.55 13.73 -11.98
N ASP A 333 8.72 14.16 -11.49
CA ASP A 333 10.00 13.85 -12.13
C ASP A 333 10.34 12.37 -12.04
N ALA A 334 10.07 11.72 -10.90
CA ALA A 334 10.24 10.28 -10.76
C ALA A 334 9.26 9.50 -11.66
N VAL A 335 8.04 9.98 -11.84
CA VAL A 335 7.07 9.41 -12.79
C VAL A 335 7.60 9.54 -14.22
N TRP A 336 8.05 10.73 -14.64
CA TRP A 336 8.65 10.92 -15.95
C TRP A 336 9.86 10.00 -16.15
N ALA A 337 10.71 9.83 -15.14
CA ALA A 337 11.89 8.97 -15.21
C ALA A 337 11.53 7.50 -15.44
N ALA A 338 10.42 7.03 -14.87
CA ALA A 338 9.93 5.66 -14.98
C ALA A 338 9.18 5.35 -16.27
N MET A 339 8.77 6.36 -17.05
CA MET A 339 8.02 6.19 -18.30
C MET A 339 8.93 6.04 -19.51
N ASP A 340 8.45 5.37 -20.58
CA ASP A 340 9.09 5.37 -21.88
C ASP A 340 9.06 6.78 -22.48
N LYS A 341 10.14 7.15 -23.18
CA LYS A 341 10.33 8.49 -23.75
C LYS A 341 10.42 8.46 -25.26
N ASP A 342 9.88 9.51 -25.90
CA ASP A 342 10.13 9.74 -27.33
C ASP A 342 11.58 10.17 -27.60
N ALA A 343 11.92 10.40 -28.88
CA ALA A 343 13.25 10.79 -29.32
C ALA A 343 13.72 12.16 -28.72
N ASN A 344 12.79 12.99 -28.26
CA ASN A 344 13.05 14.30 -27.65
C ASN A 344 13.03 14.23 -26.10
N GLY A 345 12.92 13.03 -25.52
CA GLY A 345 12.87 12.84 -24.07
C GLY A 345 11.50 13.18 -23.45
N ASN A 346 10.43 13.30 -24.23
CA ASN A 346 9.10 13.51 -23.70
C ASN A 346 8.43 12.18 -23.32
N ALA A 347 7.59 12.21 -22.30
CA ALA A 347 6.73 11.09 -21.93
C ALA A 347 5.29 11.59 -21.73
N GLY A 348 4.31 10.77 -22.11
CA GLY A 348 2.91 11.17 -22.01
C GLY A 348 1.98 10.02 -21.65
N ARG A 349 0.88 10.34 -20.96
CA ARG A 349 -0.20 9.41 -20.62
C ARG A 349 -1.55 10.02 -20.94
N GLY A 350 -2.45 9.21 -21.50
CA GLY A 350 -3.78 9.66 -21.92
C GLY A 350 -3.78 10.42 -23.24
N ARG A 351 -4.62 11.43 -23.38
CA ARG A 351 -4.76 12.20 -24.62
C ARG A 351 -3.76 13.36 -24.67
N VAL A 352 -2.52 13.04 -25.08
CA VAL A 352 -1.40 13.99 -25.09
C VAL A 352 -0.79 14.08 -26.48
N THR A 353 -0.33 15.27 -26.88
CA THR A 353 0.46 15.51 -28.08
C THR A 353 1.60 16.49 -27.82
N PHE A 354 2.77 16.24 -28.42
CA PHE A 354 3.97 17.08 -28.31
C PHE A 354 4.35 17.60 -29.69
N GLU A 355 4.60 18.92 -29.78
CA GLU A 355 5.08 19.58 -31.00
C GLU A 355 6.27 20.48 -30.63
N GLY A 356 7.48 20.10 -31.03
CA GLY A 356 8.72 20.83 -30.67
C GLY A 356 8.99 20.88 -29.16
N ALA A 357 8.39 19.99 -28.38
CA ALA A 357 8.61 19.88 -26.95
C ALA A 357 9.85 19.00 -26.66
N VAL A 358 10.55 19.28 -25.56
CA VAL A 358 11.76 18.57 -25.14
C VAL A 358 11.72 18.28 -23.65
N SER A 359 12.09 17.06 -23.24
CA SER A 359 12.24 16.63 -21.83
C SER A 359 11.01 16.95 -20.96
N SER A 360 9.82 16.87 -21.55
CA SER A 360 8.56 17.23 -20.91
C SER A 360 7.72 16.01 -20.58
N TYR A 361 6.85 16.13 -19.58
CA TYR A 361 5.84 15.14 -19.23
C TYR A 361 4.44 15.73 -19.33
N ALA A 362 3.49 14.97 -19.88
CA ALA A 362 2.10 15.37 -19.85
C ALA A 362 1.20 14.18 -19.50
N HIS A 363 0.24 14.41 -18.61
CA HIS A 363 -0.77 13.45 -18.18
C HIS A 363 -2.16 14.04 -18.40
N SER A 364 -3.06 13.28 -18.99
CA SER A 364 -4.45 13.67 -19.19
C SER A 364 -5.40 12.55 -18.77
N GLU A 365 -6.32 12.86 -17.88
CA GLU A 365 -7.44 11.97 -17.55
C GLU A 365 -8.62 12.09 -18.52
N GLY A 366 -8.71 13.17 -19.30
CA GLY A 366 -9.86 13.33 -20.21
C GLY A 366 -9.66 14.32 -21.35
N ARG A 367 -9.20 15.53 -21.08
CA ARG A 367 -9.01 16.58 -22.09
C ARG A 367 -7.77 16.32 -22.93
N LEU A 368 -7.77 16.76 -24.18
CA LEU A 368 -6.55 16.77 -24.98
C LEU A 368 -5.57 17.79 -24.40
N VAL A 369 -4.37 17.33 -24.02
CA VAL A 369 -3.25 18.18 -23.61
C VAL A 369 -2.27 18.28 -24.77
N ALA A 370 -2.04 19.48 -25.28
CA ALA A 370 -1.09 19.76 -26.35
C ALA A 370 0.06 20.63 -25.83
N CYS A 371 1.28 20.12 -25.89
CA CYS A 371 2.50 20.81 -25.49
C CYS A 371 3.26 21.28 -26.73
N VAL A 372 3.36 22.58 -26.96
CA VAL A 372 4.01 23.17 -28.13
C VAL A 372 5.20 24.00 -27.70
N GLY A 373 6.42 23.63 -28.17
CA GLY A 373 7.66 24.36 -27.90
C GLY A 373 8.06 24.42 -26.43
N THR A 374 7.56 23.50 -25.60
CA THR A 374 7.87 23.44 -24.15
C THR A 374 9.17 22.71 -23.89
N THR A 375 9.88 23.10 -22.85
CA THR A 375 11.11 22.42 -22.41
C THR A 375 11.07 22.25 -20.88
N ASN A 376 11.36 21.03 -20.43
CA ASN A 376 11.47 20.69 -19.01
C ASN A 376 10.19 20.96 -18.19
N VAL A 377 9.02 20.75 -18.79
CA VAL A 377 7.71 21.06 -18.18
C VAL A 377 6.94 19.78 -17.88
N VAL A 378 6.26 19.76 -16.73
CA VAL A 378 5.24 18.77 -16.38
C VAL A 378 3.88 19.44 -16.48
N VAL A 379 2.96 18.83 -17.23
CA VAL A 379 1.55 19.21 -17.33
C VAL A 379 0.69 18.04 -16.89
N VAL A 380 -0.17 18.25 -15.90
CA VAL A 380 -1.07 17.20 -15.40
C VAL A 380 -2.49 17.73 -15.36
N GLU A 381 -3.37 17.10 -16.11
CA GLU A 381 -4.78 17.45 -16.23
C GLU A 381 -5.64 16.37 -15.59
N THR A 382 -6.53 16.78 -14.70
CA THR A 382 -7.62 15.99 -14.13
C THR A 382 -8.95 16.68 -14.42
N ALA A 383 -10.06 16.04 -14.08
CA ALA A 383 -11.40 16.58 -14.35
C ALA A 383 -11.64 17.95 -13.68
N ASP A 384 -10.95 18.25 -12.57
CA ASP A 384 -11.18 19.41 -11.69
C ASP A 384 -9.96 20.32 -11.51
N ALA A 385 -8.76 19.92 -11.96
CA ALA A 385 -7.56 20.73 -11.80
C ALA A 385 -6.55 20.53 -12.93
N VAL A 386 -5.69 21.54 -13.15
CA VAL A 386 -4.52 21.45 -14.03
C VAL A 386 -3.29 21.95 -13.30
N LEU A 387 -2.24 21.11 -13.25
CA LEU A 387 -0.92 21.48 -12.78
C LEU A 387 -0.01 21.75 -13.98
N VAL A 388 0.71 22.87 -13.94
CA VAL A 388 1.82 23.16 -14.85
C VAL A 388 3.02 23.53 -13.97
N VAL A 389 4.10 22.79 -14.09
CA VAL A 389 5.29 22.99 -13.23
C VAL A 389 6.57 22.68 -14.01
N ASP A 390 7.62 23.46 -13.79
CA ASP A 390 8.97 23.11 -14.23
C ASP A 390 9.45 21.86 -13.47
N ARG A 391 10.08 20.91 -14.16
CA ARG A 391 10.55 19.66 -13.54
C ARG A 391 11.52 19.87 -12.39
N SER A 392 12.30 20.95 -12.40
CA SER A 392 13.21 21.30 -11.29
C SER A 392 12.48 21.77 -10.03
N HIS A 393 11.18 22.10 -10.13
CA HIS A 393 10.33 22.63 -9.04
C HIS A 393 9.23 21.67 -8.60
N VAL A 394 9.24 20.41 -9.04
CA VAL A 394 8.19 19.44 -8.69
C VAL A 394 8.08 19.16 -7.19
N GLN A 395 9.13 19.38 -6.42
CA GLN A 395 9.12 19.24 -4.97
C GLN A 395 8.26 20.33 -4.28
N ASP A 396 8.09 21.49 -4.92
CA ASP A 396 7.31 22.62 -4.40
C ASP A 396 5.79 22.36 -4.46
N VAL A 397 5.36 21.34 -5.21
CA VAL A 397 3.95 20.92 -5.30
C VAL A 397 3.35 20.63 -3.93
N LYS A 398 4.11 20.03 -3.00
CA LYS A 398 3.64 19.78 -1.63
C LYS A 398 3.26 21.09 -0.92
N GLY A 399 4.08 22.14 -1.07
CA GLY A 399 3.81 23.47 -0.50
C GLY A 399 2.60 24.14 -1.16
N LEU A 400 2.42 23.95 -2.48
CA LEU A 400 1.24 24.43 -3.21
C LEU A 400 -0.04 23.79 -2.65
N VAL A 401 -0.07 22.45 -2.51
CA VAL A 401 -1.24 21.72 -1.96
C VAL A 401 -1.60 22.19 -0.56
N SER A 402 -0.59 22.45 0.29
CA SER A 402 -0.83 23.00 1.63
C SER A 402 -1.51 24.38 1.59
N ARG A 403 -1.15 25.24 0.61
CA ARG A 403 -1.82 26.55 0.42
C ARG A 403 -3.25 26.40 -0.11
N ILE A 404 -3.48 25.48 -1.06
CA ILE A 404 -4.83 25.17 -1.58
C ILE A 404 -5.73 24.68 -0.44
N LYS A 405 -5.21 23.80 0.41
CA LYS A 405 -5.91 23.31 1.61
C LYS A 405 -6.25 24.42 2.60
N ALA A 406 -5.31 25.34 2.84
CA ALA A 406 -5.54 26.50 3.71
C ALA A 406 -6.63 27.45 3.17
N GLN A 407 -6.90 27.43 1.87
CA GLN A 407 -7.99 28.16 1.21
C GLN A 407 -9.32 27.41 1.23
N HIS A 408 -9.38 26.23 1.85
CA HIS A 408 -10.55 25.33 1.88
C HIS A 408 -11.05 24.92 0.48
N ALA A 409 -10.17 24.89 -0.52
CA ALA A 409 -10.52 24.44 -1.84
C ALA A 409 -10.60 22.90 -1.87
N PRO A 410 -11.73 22.33 -2.35
CA PRO A 410 -11.98 20.88 -2.30
C PRO A 410 -10.96 20.05 -3.08
N GLU A 411 -10.31 20.65 -4.07
CA GLU A 411 -9.28 20.03 -4.92
C GLU A 411 -8.02 19.62 -4.14
N ALA A 412 -7.85 20.07 -2.91
CA ALA A 412 -6.77 19.58 -2.03
C ALA A 412 -7.07 18.18 -1.49
N ASP A 413 -8.33 17.91 -1.14
CA ASP A 413 -8.71 16.76 -0.35
C ASP A 413 -9.37 15.65 -1.17
N ALA A 414 -10.19 15.99 -2.18
CA ALA A 414 -10.97 15.04 -2.94
C ALA A 414 -10.99 15.35 -4.44
N HIS A 415 -11.17 14.30 -5.23
CA HIS A 415 -11.55 14.41 -6.64
C HIS A 415 -13.03 14.73 -6.77
N ARG A 416 -13.42 15.27 -7.93
CA ARG A 416 -14.80 15.38 -8.34
C ARG A 416 -15.52 14.02 -8.32
N LYS A 417 -14.81 12.94 -8.68
CA LYS A 417 -15.25 11.55 -8.57
C LYS A 417 -14.93 11.00 -7.18
N VAL A 418 -15.94 10.51 -6.47
CA VAL A 418 -15.82 10.00 -5.09
C VAL A 418 -16.31 8.57 -5.02
N HIS A 419 -15.41 7.65 -4.62
CA HIS A 419 -15.72 6.25 -4.42
C HIS A 419 -16.48 6.02 -3.11
N ARG A 420 -17.42 5.08 -3.14
CA ARG A 420 -18.30 4.68 -2.02
C ARG A 420 -18.42 3.15 -1.99
N PRO A 421 -18.85 2.55 -0.88
CA PRO A 421 -19.03 1.10 -0.80
C PRO A 421 -20.00 0.50 -1.83
N TRP A 422 -20.88 1.32 -2.37
CA TRP A 422 -21.88 0.93 -3.36
C TRP A 422 -21.48 1.24 -4.80
N GLY A 423 -20.31 1.83 -5.04
CA GLY A 423 -19.83 2.28 -6.35
C GLY A 423 -19.19 3.66 -6.27
N PHE A 424 -19.60 4.62 -7.12
CA PHE A 424 -19.07 5.99 -7.06
C PHE A 424 -20.09 7.02 -7.55
N TYR A 425 -19.83 8.28 -7.22
CA TYR A 425 -20.45 9.40 -7.89
C TYR A 425 -19.39 10.36 -8.44
N ASP A 426 -19.75 11.08 -9.52
CA ASP A 426 -18.96 12.12 -10.15
C ASP A 426 -19.80 13.41 -10.20
N SER A 427 -19.36 14.47 -9.54
CA SER A 427 -20.00 15.78 -9.57
C SER A 427 -19.66 16.48 -10.88
N ILE A 428 -20.56 16.37 -11.87
CA ILE A 428 -20.32 16.84 -13.25
C ILE A 428 -20.39 18.36 -13.34
N ASP A 429 -21.40 18.95 -12.69
CA ASP A 429 -21.65 20.38 -12.73
C ASP A 429 -22.34 20.84 -11.44
N HIS A 430 -22.14 22.10 -11.06
CA HIS A 430 -22.78 22.70 -9.90
C HIS A 430 -22.94 24.21 -10.05
N GLY A 431 -23.98 24.74 -9.43
CA GLY A 431 -24.24 26.16 -9.31
C GLY A 431 -24.82 26.50 -7.95
N GLU A 432 -25.20 27.74 -7.72
CA GLU A 432 -25.67 28.22 -6.41
C GLU A 432 -26.86 27.39 -5.88
N ARG A 433 -27.71 26.88 -6.76
CA ARG A 433 -28.96 26.19 -6.40
C ARG A 433 -29.17 24.83 -7.06
N PHE A 434 -28.14 24.29 -7.71
CA PHE A 434 -28.20 22.97 -8.32
C PHE A 434 -26.83 22.25 -8.26
N GLN A 435 -26.88 20.93 -8.29
CA GLN A 435 -25.73 20.06 -8.51
C GLN A 435 -26.15 18.88 -9.39
N VAL A 436 -25.31 18.53 -10.36
CA VAL A 436 -25.49 17.36 -11.22
C VAL A 436 -24.46 16.32 -10.88
N LYS A 437 -24.90 15.12 -10.52
CA LYS A 437 -24.04 13.98 -10.24
C LYS A 437 -24.32 12.84 -11.22
N ARG A 438 -23.29 12.20 -11.70
CA ARG A 438 -23.34 10.88 -12.32
C ARG A 438 -23.09 9.87 -11.23
N ILE A 439 -24.03 8.96 -11.00
CA ILE A 439 -23.93 7.93 -9.97
C ILE A 439 -23.87 6.57 -10.65
N VAL A 440 -22.88 5.76 -10.26
CA VAL A 440 -22.74 4.37 -10.72
C VAL A 440 -22.83 3.46 -9.50
N VAL A 441 -23.80 2.53 -9.54
CA VAL A 441 -24.06 1.57 -8.45
C VAL A 441 -23.68 0.17 -8.91
N SER A 442 -22.80 -0.47 -8.16
CA SER A 442 -22.33 -1.84 -8.43
C SER A 442 -23.48 -2.86 -8.38
N PRO A 443 -23.40 -4.00 -9.12
CA PRO A 443 -24.42 -5.03 -9.07
C PRO A 443 -24.73 -5.51 -7.64
N GLY A 444 -26.02 -5.55 -7.28
CA GLY A 444 -26.49 -5.95 -5.96
C GLY A 444 -26.24 -4.94 -4.84
N ALA A 445 -25.66 -3.76 -5.15
CA ALA A 445 -25.42 -2.72 -4.16
C ALA A 445 -26.58 -1.72 -4.05
N GLN A 446 -26.62 -0.98 -2.95
CA GLN A 446 -27.65 0.01 -2.68
C GLN A 446 -27.11 1.20 -1.90
N LEU A 447 -27.71 2.37 -2.11
CA LEU A 447 -27.46 3.54 -1.27
C LEU A 447 -28.19 3.41 0.07
N SER A 448 -27.85 4.26 1.05
CA SER A 448 -28.59 4.36 2.30
C SER A 448 -30.05 4.76 2.06
N LEU A 449 -30.98 4.32 2.93
CA LEU A 449 -32.29 4.95 3.02
C LEU A 449 -32.13 6.33 3.67
N GLN A 450 -32.46 7.40 2.93
CA GLN A 450 -32.13 8.77 3.33
C GLN A 450 -33.24 9.76 3.00
N LEU A 451 -33.16 10.95 3.57
CA LEU A 451 -33.94 12.11 3.16
C LEU A 451 -33.11 13.39 3.25
N HIS A 452 -33.58 14.44 2.58
CA HIS A 452 -33.00 15.78 2.57
C HIS A 452 -34.05 16.82 2.92
N HIS A 453 -33.67 17.80 3.77
CA HIS A 453 -34.58 18.87 4.19
C HIS A 453 -34.60 20.05 3.23
N HIS A 454 -33.52 20.28 2.46
CA HIS A 454 -33.32 21.52 1.72
C HIS A 454 -33.16 21.32 0.21
N ARG A 455 -33.10 20.06 -0.27
CA ARG A 455 -32.98 19.75 -1.70
C ARG A 455 -33.98 18.68 -2.16
N ALA A 456 -34.43 18.80 -3.38
CA ALA A 456 -35.15 17.79 -4.14
C ALA A 456 -34.24 17.20 -5.20
N GLU A 457 -34.53 15.99 -5.68
CA GLU A 457 -33.70 15.29 -6.65
C GLU A 457 -34.51 14.81 -7.84
N HIS A 458 -33.89 14.84 -9.03
CA HIS A 458 -34.38 14.18 -10.25
C HIS A 458 -33.36 13.11 -10.64
N TRP A 459 -33.84 11.90 -10.83
CA TRP A 459 -33.02 10.78 -11.27
C TRP A 459 -33.42 10.33 -12.65
N VAL A 460 -32.44 10.16 -13.55
CA VAL A 460 -32.61 9.63 -14.90
C VAL A 460 -31.74 8.43 -15.05
N VAL A 461 -32.28 7.26 -15.36
CA VAL A 461 -31.52 6.04 -15.60
C VAL A 461 -30.87 6.11 -16.97
N VAL A 462 -29.53 6.00 -17.01
CA VAL A 462 -28.73 6.01 -18.25
C VAL A 462 -28.48 4.60 -18.73
N SER A 463 -28.14 3.68 -17.82
CA SER A 463 -27.85 2.29 -18.12
C SER A 463 -28.24 1.40 -16.95
N GLY A 464 -28.75 0.20 -17.23
CA GLY A 464 -29.18 -0.77 -16.24
C GLY A 464 -30.63 -0.59 -15.77
N THR A 465 -30.95 -1.13 -14.61
CA THR A 465 -32.29 -1.04 -14.01
C THR A 465 -32.17 -0.66 -12.53
N ALA A 466 -32.86 0.38 -12.14
CA ALA A 466 -32.91 0.89 -10.78
C ALA A 466 -34.15 0.35 -10.04
N LEU A 467 -33.98 -0.13 -8.82
CA LEU A 467 -35.07 -0.28 -7.88
C LEU A 467 -35.09 0.97 -6.99
N VAL A 468 -36.16 1.74 -7.07
CA VAL A 468 -36.33 3.00 -6.37
C VAL A 468 -37.33 2.85 -5.24
N THR A 469 -36.92 3.20 -4.02
CA THR A 469 -37.83 3.43 -2.90
C THR A 469 -38.07 4.93 -2.78
N ARG A 470 -39.34 5.36 -2.77
CA ARG A 470 -39.77 6.75 -2.62
C ARG A 470 -40.99 6.84 -1.69
N GLY A 471 -40.78 7.30 -0.47
CA GLY A 471 -41.79 7.23 0.59
C GLY A 471 -42.15 5.80 0.90
N GLU A 472 -43.41 5.43 0.69
CA GLU A 472 -43.92 4.06 0.88
C GLU A 472 -43.96 3.24 -0.43
N GLU A 473 -43.63 3.87 -1.55
CA GLU A 473 -43.66 3.23 -2.88
C GLU A 473 -42.30 2.61 -3.20
N GLN A 474 -42.34 1.46 -3.86
CA GLN A 474 -41.16 0.82 -4.44
C GLN A 474 -41.46 0.41 -5.89
N PHE A 475 -40.62 0.80 -6.83
CA PHE A 475 -40.83 0.56 -8.26
C PHE A 475 -39.49 0.45 -8.99
N LEU A 476 -39.54 -0.21 -10.16
CA LEU A 476 -38.41 -0.30 -11.08
C LEU A 476 -38.41 0.87 -12.06
N LEU A 477 -37.21 1.36 -12.39
CA LEU A 477 -36.95 2.25 -13.50
C LEU A 477 -35.96 1.60 -14.46
N SER A 478 -36.31 1.57 -15.72
CA SER A 478 -35.45 1.12 -16.81
C SER A 478 -34.70 2.27 -17.46
N GLU A 479 -33.83 1.97 -18.42
CA GLU A 479 -33.12 2.99 -19.21
C GLU A 479 -34.07 4.00 -19.82
N ASN A 480 -33.67 5.29 -19.83
CA ASN A 480 -34.45 6.47 -20.25
C ASN A 480 -35.69 6.78 -19.40
N GLU A 481 -35.95 6.05 -18.33
CA GLU A 481 -36.97 6.42 -17.37
C GLU A 481 -36.41 7.34 -16.28
N SER A 482 -37.28 8.13 -15.66
CA SER A 482 -36.90 9.11 -14.64
C SER A 482 -37.91 9.19 -13.51
N THR A 483 -37.45 9.66 -12.36
CA THR A 483 -38.31 9.95 -11.21
C THR A 483 -37.91 11.24 -10.52
N TYR A 484 -38.89 11.87 -9.87
CA TYR A 484 -38.72 13.02 -9.01
C TYR A 484 -38.81 12.58 -7.54
N ILE A 485 -37.86 12.99 -6.73
CA ILE A 485 -37.83 12.81 -5.28
C ILE A 485 -38.11 14.16 -4.62
N PRO A 486 -39.30 14.36 -4.04
CA PRO A 486 -39.64 15.61 -3.36
C PRO A 486 -38.82 15.85 -2.10
N LEU A 487 -38.71 17.11 -1.72
CA LEU A 487 -38.11 17.56 -0.48
C LEU A 487 -38.71 16.81 0.72
N GLY A 488 -37.86 16.36 1.67
CA GLY A 488 -38.28 15.65 2.87
C GLY A 488 -38.79 14.21 2.66
N THR A 489 -38.72 13.68 1.44
CA THR A 489 -39.17 12.33 1.12
C THR A 489 -38.07 11.32 1.38
N ARG A 490 -38.37 10.22 2.14
CA ARG A 490 -37.46 9.09 2.29
C ARG A 490 -37.28 8.40 0.96
N HIS A 491 -36.03 8.10 0.60
CA HIS A 491 -35.73 7.47 -0.68
C HIS A 491 -34.45 6.63 -0.62
N ARG A 492 -34.37 5.66 -1.54
CA ARG A 492 -33.20 4.79 -1.73
C ARG A 492 -33.11 4.42 -3.20
N LEU A 493 -31.86 4.30 -3.70
CA LEU A 493 -31.49 3.76 -4.99
C LEU A 493 -30.81 2.41 -4.79
N GLU A 494 -31.26 1.38 -5.51
CA GLU A 494 -30.71 0.02 -5.46
C GLU A 494 -30.46 -0.47 -6.88
N ASN A 495 -29.38 -1.25 -7.06
CA ASN A 495 -29.12 -1.98 -8.30
C ASN A 495 -29.45 -3.46 -8.12
N PRO A 496 -30.65 -3.94 -8.51
CA PRO A 496 -31.03 -5.34 -8.43
C PRO A 496 -30.40 -6.20 -9.55
N GLY A 497 -29.73 -5.55 -10.53
CA GLY A 497 -29.20 -6.18 -11.73
C GLY A 497 -27.84 -6.84 -11.54
N LYS A 498 -27.33 -7.40 -12.64
CA LYS A 498 -26.00 -8.04 -12.73
C LYS A 498 -24.96 -7.17 -13.45
N VAL A 499 -25.37 -6.01 -13.93
CA VAL A 499 -24.52 -5.01 -14.58
C VAL A 499 -24.55 -3.72 -13.76
N PRO A 500 -23.53 -2.85 -13.84
CA PRO A 500 -23.56 -1.56 -13.18
C PRO A 500 -24.81 -0.76 -13.57
N LEU A 501 -25.45 -0.12 -12.58
CA LEU A 501 -26.53 0.84 -12.78
C LEU A 501 -25.92 2.24 -12.85
N GLU A 502 -26.22 2.97 -13.91
CA GLU A 502 -25.77 4.36 -14.08
C GLU A 502 -26.98 5.30 -14.13
N ILE A 503 -26.95 6.33 -13.30
CA ILE A 503 -27.97 7.39 -13.31
C ILE A 503 -27.32 8.79 -13.38
N ILE A 504 -28.08 9.74 -13.92
CA ILE A 504 -27.83 11.17 -13.70
C ILE A 504 -28.79 11.65 -12.63
N GLU A 505 -28.22 12.21 -11.57
CA GLU A 505 -28.94 12.85 -10.48
C GLU A 505 -28.81 14.36 -10.61
N ILE A 506 -29.93 15.06 -10.63
CA ILE A 506 -29.99 16.53 -10.59
C ILE A 506 -30.56 16.91 -9.23
N GLN A 507 -29.75 17.48 -8.37
CA GLN A 507 -30.16 18.05 -7.09
C GLN A 507 -30.49 19.52 -7.27
N SER A 508 -31.57 19.97 -6.67
CA SER A 508 -31.96 21.39 -6.69
C SER A 508 -32.51 21.83 -5.34
N GLY A 509 -32.06 22.97 -4.84
CA GLY A 509 -32.46 23.43 -3.51
C GLY A 509 -31.70 24.66 -3.03
N THR A 510 -32.01 25.07 -1.82
CA THR A 510 -31.35 26.22 -1.16
C THR A 510 -30.05 25.83 -0.44
N TYR A 511 -29.86 24.53 -0.17
CA TYR A 511 -28.67 23.98 0.45
C TYR A 511 -28.41 22.58 -0.12
N LEU A 512 -27.17 22.31 -0.55
CA LEU A 512 -26.77 21.09 -1.25
C LEU A 512 -25.67 20.31 -0.51
N GLY A 513 -25.32 20.71 0.73
CA GLY A 513 -24.29 20.08 1.52
C GLY A 513 -24.61 18.61 1.87
N GLU A 514 -23.58 17.78 1.97
CA GLU A 514 -23.72 16.35 2.34
C GLU A 514 -24.19 16.16 3.80
N ASP A 515 -24.07 17.16 4.64
CA ASP A 515 -24.57 17.23 6.01
C ASP A 515 -26.12 17.41 6.10
N ASP A 516 -26.81 17.74 4.98
CA ASP A 516 -28.27 17.68 4.87
C ASP A 516 -28.84 16.26 4.75
N ILE A 517 -27.95 15.23 4.66
CA ILE A 517 -28.38 13.83 4.53
C ILE A 517 -28.74 13.23 5.88
N VAL A 518 -30.02 12.94 6.11
CA VAL A 518 -30.49 12.13 7.23
C VAL A 518 -30.59 10.67 6.80
N ARG A 519 -29.78 9.80 7.38
CA ARG A 519 -29.73 8.35 7.06
C ARG A 519 -30.55 7.55 8.07
N PHE A 520 -31.43 6.67 7.59
CA PHE A 520 -32.28 5.79 8.42
C PHE A 520 -31.79 4.36 8.45
N ASP A 521 -31.17 3.89 7.37
CA ASP A 521 -30.66 2.55 7.21
C ASP A 521 -29.43 2.60 6.30
N ASP A 522 -28.28 2.11 6.79
CA ASP A 522 -27.02 2.12 6.07
C ASP A 522 -26.25 0.81 6.31
N ASN A 523 -26.22 -0.04 5.30
CA ASN A 523 -25.54 -1.34 5.34
C ASN A 523 -24.02 -1.24 5.46
N TYR A 524 -23.46 -0.03 5.45
CA TYR A 524 -22.02 0.22 5.41
C TYR A 524 -21.47 0.87 6.68
N GLY A 525 -22.31 0.98 7.74
CA GLY A 525 -21.89 1.45 9.07
C GLY A 525 -21.55 2.94 9.16
N ARG A 526 -22.20 3.79 8.33
CA ARG A 526 -22.03 5.26 8.34
C ARG A 526 -23.10 5.98 9.18
N CYS A 527 -24.05 5.25 9.78
CA CYS A 527 -24.99 5.81 10.73
C CYS A 527 -24.26 6.03 12.05
N SER A 528 -24.12 7.28 12.47
CA SER A 528 -23.61 7.69 13.80
C SER A 528 -24.79 7.92 14.73
#